data_4b25f65f59bfb1791a7794390922bb16
#
_entry.id   4b25f65f59bfb1791a7794390922bb16
#
_cell.length_a   1.000
_cell.length_b   1.000
_cell.length_c   1.000
_cell.angle_alpha   90.00
_cell.angle_beta   90.00
_cell.angle_gamma   90.00
#
_symmetry.space_group_name_H-M   'P 1'
#
loop_
_entity.id
_entity.type
_entity.pdbx_description
1 polymer ?
#
loop_
_entity_poly.entity_id
_entity_poly.type
_entity_poly.pdbx_seq_one_letter_code
_entity_poly.pdbx_strand_id
1 'polypeptide(L)'
;QGFMTMSSGQGGRNRQLASPLSWTSFQGVRDNKNPIFKARLDELFLQYPNSAVARKAAAGHVTEVKTFVQDIIKAGQQGADPATFALQAPAFPEPGQSETVARDTIPTYAYNWNVSPLTPMSVSGVIWVPSQNNIGERPVEYAAELELYAQSLPQTYGQKNIPFLYAQPATTLIEGITTPDIPGAKRITIDQWPKSLKDIAAELAKLAR
;
A
#
# COMPACT_ATOMS: atom_id res chain seq x y z
N GLN A 1 5.67 -1.70 -31.35
CA GLN A 1 5.32 -1.13 -30.04
C GLN A 1 4.04 -1.80 -29.56
N GLY A 2 4.08 -2.47 -28.45
CA GLY A 2 2.93 -3.12 -27.81
C GLY A 2 2.63 -2.48 -26.46
N PHE A 3 1.37 -2.56 -26.04
CA PHE A 3 0.98 -2.24 -24.66
C PHE A 3 0.93 -3.54 -23.88
N MET A 4 1.55 -3.55 -22.71
CA MET A 4 1.35 -4.59 -21.73
C MET A 4 0.42 -4.02 -20.65
N THR A 5 -0.74 -4.63 -20.48
CA THR A 5 -1.64 -4.32 -19.38
C THR A 5 -1.32 -5.24 -18.22
N MET A 6 -0.96 -4.66 -17.09
CA MET A 6 -0.86 -5.38 -15.82
C MET A 6 -2.11 -5.05 -14.99
N SER A 7 -2.83 -6.06 -14.59
CA SER A 7 -3.95 -5.91 -13.68
C SER A 7 -3.77 -6.87 -12.50
N SER A 8 -4.11 -6.45 -11.32
CA SER A 8 -4.09 -7.29 -10.12
C SER A 8 -5.18 -8.36 -10.10
N GLY A 9 -5.91 -8.52 -11.21
CA GLY A 9 -7.11 -9.31 -11.27
C GLY A 9 -6.98 -10.74 -11.78
N GLN A 10 -7.16 -11.78 -10.98
CA GLN A 10 -7.54 -13.14 -11.40
C GLN A 10 -9.02 -13.42 -11.10
N GLY A 11 -9.79 -13.89 -12.12
CA GLY A 11 -11.23 -14.22 -12.22
C GLY A 11 -12.02 -14.58 -10.94
N GLY A 12 -12.76 -13.67 -10.34
CA GLY A 12 -13.68 -13.90 -9.21
C GLY A 12 -14.43 -12.62 -8.83
N ARG A 13 -15.65 -12.79 -8.36
CA ARG A 13 -16.61 -11.71 -8.08
C ARG A 13 -16.22 -10.90 -6.84
N ASN A 14 -15.58 -9.90 -6.78
CA ASN A 14 -15.17 -8.93 -5.77
C ASN A 14 -13.65 -8.73 -5.77
N ARG A 15 -13.18 -8.03 -6.81
CA ARG A 15 -11.78 -7.69 -6.90
C ARG A 15 -11.59 -6.24 -6.58
N GLN A 16 -10.94 -6.02 -5.47
CA GLN A 16 -10.26 -4.78 -5.22
C GLN A 16 -9.03 -4.76 -6.13
N LEU A 17 -8.92 -3.76 -6.96
CA LEU A 17 -7.72 -3.53 -7.74
C LEU A 17 -6.64 -2.99 -6.79
N ALA A 18 -5.40 -3.40 -6.94
CA ALA A 18 -4.33 -3.08 -6.03
C ALA A 18 -4.07 -1.57 -5.92
N SER A 19 -3.85 -1.09 -4.70
CA SER A 19 -3.48 0.31 -4.44
C SER A 19 -2.12 0.65 -5.08
N PRO A 20 -1.81 1.92 -5.33
CA PRO A 20 -0.50 2.31 -5.84
C PRO A 20 0.66 1.80 -4.97
N LEU A 21 0.46 1.75 -3.65
CA LEU A 21 1.44 1.22 -2.70
C LEU A 21 1.76 -0.25 -2.93
N SER A 22 0.76 -1.05 -3.32
CA SER A 22 0.96 -2.46 -3.66
C SER A 22 1.82 -2.65 -4.92
N TRP A 23 1.79 -1.71 -5.85
CA TRP A 23 2.62 -1.70 -7.06
C TRP A 23 4.02 -1.10 -6.87
N THR A 24 4.31 -0.54 -5.71
CA THR A 24 5.60 0.08 -5.40
C THR A 24 6.59 -0.97 -4.90
N SER A 25 7.86 -0.87 -5.32
CA SER A 25 8.92 -1.76 -4.83
C SER A 25 9.13 -1.61 -3.32
N PHE A 26 9.56 -2.69 -2.66
CA PHE A 26 9.88 -2.67 -1.24
C PHE A 26 10.88 -1.55 -0.89
N GLN A 27 11.90 -1.37 -1.71
CA GLN A 27 12.90 -0.34 -1.50
C GLN A 27 12.29 1.07 -1.61
N GLY A 28 11.41 1.30 -2.60
CA GLY A 28 10.72 2.57 -2.75
C GLY A 28 9.86 2.91 -1.53
N VAL A 29 9.12 1.93 -0.99
CA VAL A 29 8.32 2.14 0.22
C VAL A 29 9.19 2.37 1.45
N ARG A 30 10.26 1.57 1.63
CA ARG A 30 11.16 1.65 2.78
C ARG A 30 11.92 2.97 2.84
N ASP A 31 12.41 3.45 1.70
CA ASP A 31 13.28 4.62 1.63
C ASP A 31 12.47 5.95 1.66
N ASN A 32 11.14 5.86 1.59
CA ASN A 32 10.26 7.01 1.71
C ASN A 32 10.19 7.50 3.17
N LYS A 33 10.16 8.83 3.33
CA LYS A 33 10.13 9.48 4.66
C LYS A 33 8.73 9.63 5.24
N ASN A 34 7.68 9.35 4.48
CA ASN A 34 6.32 9.48 4.96
C ASN A 34 6.02 8.42 6.04
N PRO A 35 5.63 8.82 7.25
CA PRO A 35 5.37 7.90 8.34
C PRO A 35 4.23 6.92 8.08
N ILE A 36 3.28 7.27 7.22
CA ILE A 36 2.18 6.38 6.82
C ILE A 36 2.74 5.12 6.16
N PHE A 37 3.67 5.26 5.22
CA PHE A 37 4.24 4.11 4.50
C PHE A 37 5.11 3.25 5.41
N LYS A 38 5.81 3.88 6.36
CA LYS A 38 6.54 3.14 7.38
C LYS A 38 5.60 2.29 8.24
N ALA A 39 4.49 2.86 8.70
CA ALA A 39 3.50 2.13 9.48
C ALA A 39 2.92 0.93 8.70
N ARG A 40 2.65 1.10 7.39
CA ARG A 40 2.19 0.01 6.52
C ARG A 40 3.21 -1.13 6.37
N LEU A 41 4.49 -0.81 6.27
CA LEU A 41 5.54 -1.83 6.27
C LEU A 41 5.66 -2.51 7.62
N ASP A 42 5.56 -1.79 8.72
CA ASP A 42 5.61 -2.35 10.06
C ASP A 42 4.43 -3.32 10.29
N GLU A 43 3.22 -2.97 9.85
CA GLU A 43 2.05 -3.87 9.84
C GLU A 43 2.33 -5.16 9.04
N LEU A 44 2.93 -5.03 7.85
CA LEU A 44 3.32 -6.17 7.03
C LEU A 44 4.34 -7.05 7.77
N PHE A 45 5.36 -6.43 8.38
CA PHE A 45 6.43 -7.16 9.06
C PHE A 45 5.97 -7.85 10.35
N LEU A 46 4.89 -7.42 10.98
CA LEU A 46 4.29 -8.16 12.10
C LEU A 46 3.88 -9.58 11.70
N GLN A 47 3.55 -9.82 10.43
CA GLN A 47 3.19 -11.14 9.91
C GLN A 47 4.39 -12.11 9.81
N TYR A 48 5.62 -11.58 9.92
CA TYR A 48 6.84 -12.39 9.82
C TYR A 48 7.50 -12.53 11.19
N PRO A 49 7.39 -13.71 11.86
CA PRO A 49 7.88 -13.91 13.23
C PRO A 49 9.37 -13.57 13.42
N ASN A 50 10.15 -13.75 12.38
CA ASN A 50 11.59 -13.49 12.41
C ASN A 50 11.96 -12.01 12.09
N SER A 51 10.99 -11.15 11.80
CA SER A 51 11.25 -9.73 11.59
C SER A 51 11.64 -9.03 12.90
N ALA A 52 12.40 -7.93 12.78
CA ALA A 52 12.73 -7.09 13.95
C ALA A 52 11.46 -6.50 14.59
N VAL A 53 10.45 -6.16 13.78
CA VAL A 53 9.17 -5.61 14.22
C VAL A 53 8.40 -6.65 15.05
N ALA A 54 8.25 -7.88 14.53
CA ALA A 54 7.55 -8.94 15.25
C ALA A 54 8.26 -9.32 16.56
N ARG A 55 9.61 -9.43 16.56
CA ARG A 55 10.39 -9.69 17.76
C ARG A 55 10.24 -8.59 18.81
N LYS A 56 10.22 -7.32 18.38
CA LYS A 56 9.99 -6.18 19.28
C LYS A 56 8.59 -6.22 19.89
N ALA A 57 7.57 -6.50 19.07
CA ALA A 57 6.20 -6.65 19.54
C ALA A 57 6.06 -7.79 20.55
N ALA A 58 6.65 -8.95 20.27
CA ALA A 58 6.67 -10.08 21.19
C ALA A 58 7.38 -9.77 22.52
N ALA A 59 8.52 -9.08 22.48
CA ALA A 59 9.23 -8.65 23.69
C ALA A 59 8.42 -7.63 24.50
N GLY A 60 7.71 -6.71 23.85
CA GLY A 60 6.78 -5.77 24.49
C GLY A 60 5.66 -6.51 25.21
N HIS A 61 5.01 -7.46 24.51
CA HIS A 61 3.96 -8.28 25.09
C HIS A 61 4.41 -9.08 26.33
N VAL A 62 5.61 -9.68 26.28
CA VAL A 62 6.18 -10.36 27.46
C VAL A 62 6.31 -9.43 28.65
N THR A 63 6.66 -8.16 28.41
CA THR A 63 6.76 -7.15 29.48
C THR A 63 5.38 -6.81 30.03
N GLU A 64 4.39 -6.61 29.17
CA GLU A 64 3.00 -6.36 29.57
C GLU A 64 2.42 -7.51 30.40
N VAL A 65 2.65 -8.75 29.96
CA VAL A 65 2.20 -9.95 30.71
C VAL A 65 2.87 -10.01 32.08
N LYS A 66 4.16 -9.72 32.20
CA LYS A 66 4.85 -9.68 33.49
C LYS A 66 4.25 -8.65 34.44
N THR A 67 3.98 -7.45 33.95
CA THR A 67 3.33 -6.40 34.73
C THR A 67 1.94 -6.84 35.16
N PHE A 68 1.14 -7.36 34.26
CA PHE A 68 -0.18 -7.88 34.54
C PHE A 68 -0.18 -8.98 35.63
N VAL A 69 0.75 -9.94 35.58
CA VAL A 69 0.90 -10.97 36.61
C VAL A 69 1.26 -10.37 37.95
N GLN A 70 2.15 -9.39 38.00
CA GLN A 70 2.52 -8.68 39.24
C GLN A 70 1.33 -7.95 39.85
N ASP A 71 0.51 -7.30 39.02
CA ASP A 71 -0.69 -6.59 39.46
C ASP A 71 -1.75 -7.55 40.04
N ILE A 72 -1.94 -8.73 39.41
CA ILE A 72 -2.81 -9.78 39.95
C ILE A 72 -2.33 -10.25 41.33
N ILE A 73 -1.04 -10.54 41.47
CA ILE A 73 -0.46 -11.00 42.75
C ILE A 73 -0.70 -9.94 43.83
N LYS A 74 -0.42 -8.67 43.52
CA LYS A 74 -0.62 -7.57 44.46
C LYS A 74 -2.09 -7.39 44.85
N ALA A 75 -2.99 -7.45 43.87
CA ALA A 75 -4.42 -7.35 44.11
C ALA A 75 -4.97 -8.53 44.95
N GLY A 76 -4.50 -9.76 44.67
CA GLY A 76 -4.84 -10.92 45.47
C GLY A 76 -4.38 -10.80 46.92
N GLN A 77 -3.19 -10.25 47.18
CA GLN A 77 -2.71 -9.94 48.56
C GLN A 77 -3.59 -8.90 49.26
N GLN A 78 -4.29 -8.05 48.51
CA GLN A 78 -5.24 -7.08 49.03
C GLN A 78 -6.68 -7.59 49.10
N GLY A 79 -6.92 -8.87 48.83
CA GLY A 79 -8.24 -9.49 48.89
C GLY A 79 -9.13 -9.31 47.67
N ALA A 80 -8.59 -8.83 46.55
CA ALA A 80 -9.36 -8.71 45.32
C ALA A 80 -9.58 -10.10 44.67
N ASP A 81 -10.75 -10.28 44.02
CA ASP A 81 -11.07 -11.50 43.30
C ASP A 81 -10.21 -11.60 42.00
N PRO A 82 -9.34 -12.61 41.89
CA PRO A 82 -8.52 -12.81 40.67
C PRO A 82 -9.34 -12.98 39.39
N ALA A 83 -10.59 -13.44 39.46
CA ALA A 83 -11.44 -13.60 38.29
C ALA A 83 -11.75 -12.27 37.59
N THR A 84 -11.72 -11.14 38.31
CA THR A 84 -11.93 -9.80 37.74
C THR A 84 -10.81 -9.37 36.79
N PHE A 85 -9.63 -9.97 36.90
CA PHE A 85 -8.46 -9.66 36.07
C PHE A 85 -8.38 -10.50 34.80
N ALA A 86 -9.04 -11.67 34.77
CA ALA A 86 -8.98 -12.57 33.62
C ALA A 86 -9.41 -11.89 32.28
N LEU A 87 -10.35 -10.95 32.35
CA LEU A 87 -10.84 -10.19 31.20
C LEU A 87 -9.90 -9.06 30.73
N GLN A 88 -8.87 -8.75 31.53
CA GLN A 88 -7.92 -7.65 31.27
C GLN A 88 -6.55 -8.16 30.85
N ALA A 89 -6.40 -9.48 30.64
CA ALA A 89 -5.14 -10.06 30.21
C ALA A 89 -4.69 -9.43 28.87
N PRO A 90 -3.43 -9.00 28.76
CA PRO A 90 -2.91 -8.46 27.51
C PRO A 90 -3.06 -9.50 26.40
N ALA A 91 -3.72 -9.12 25.31
CA ALA A 91 -3.78 -9.96 24.14
C ALA A 91 -2.41 -9.99 23.44
N PHE A 92 -2.02 -11.16 22.97
CA PHE A 92 -0.82 -11.24 22.13
C PHE A 92 -1.02 -10.33 20.90
N PRO A 93 -0.02 -9.50 20.54
CA PRO A 93 -0.11 -8.70 19.33
C PRO A 93 -0.14 -9.65 18.14
N GLU A 94 -1.33 -10.09 17.80
CA GLU A 94 -1.52 -10.89 16.60
C GLU A 94 -1.15 -9.99 15.40
N PRO A 95 -0.31 -10.48 14.50
CA PRO A 95 -0.20 -9.89 13.19
C PRO A 95 -1.62 -9.86 12.66
N GLY A 96 -2.11 -8.66 12.34
CA GLY A 96 -3.51 -8.48 11.96
C GLY A 96 -3.91 -9.53 10.94
N GLN A 97 -4.48 -10.61 11.42
CA GLN A 97 -5.27 -11.55 10.65
C GLN A 97 -6.59 -10.86 10.33
N SER A 98 -6.47 -9.68 9.76
CA SER A 98 -7.58 -9.16 9.02
C SER A 98 -7.74 -10.08 7.81
N GLU A 99 -8.59 -11.08 7.93
CA GLU A 99 -9.13 -11.81 6.78
C GLU A 99 -9.67 -10.86 5.72
N THR A 100 -9.78 -9.59 6.05
CA THR A 100 -10.28 -8.47 5.26
C THR A 100 -9.20 -7.54 4.70
N VAL A 101 -7.92 -7.68 5.03
CA VAL A 101 -6.88 -6.94 4.29
C VAL A 101 -6.76 -7.62 2.94
N ALA A 102 -7.50 -7.09 1.99
CA ALA A 102 -7.41 -7.53 0.62
C ALA A 102 -5.94 -7.53 0.21
N ARG A 103 -5.46 -8.66 -0.33
CA ARG A 103 -4.05 -8.84 -0.76
C ARG A 103 -3.57 -7.66 -1.61
N ASP A 104 -4.50 -7.01 -2.28
CA ASP A 104 -4.28 -5.88 -3.17
C ASP A 104 -3.92 -4.57 -2.43
N THR A 105 -4.14 -4.48 -1.12
CA THR A 105 -3.74 -3.33 -0.28
C THR A 105 -2.43 -3.56 0.46
N ILE A 106 -1.87 -4.79 0.39
CA ILE A 106 -0.58 -5.10 0.99
C ILE A 106 0.53 -4.39 0.21
N PRO A 107 1.38 -3.59 0.89
CA PRO A 107 2.53 -2.96 0.24
C PRO A 107 3.36 -3.98 -0.55
N THR A 108 3.78 -3.61 -1.74
CA THR A 108 4.66 -4.39 -2.62
C THR A 108 4.08 -5.70 -3.19
N TYR A 109 2.86 -6.09 -2.84
CA TYR A 109 2.30 -7.36 -3.28
C TYR A 109 2.19 -7.46 -4.81
N ALA A 110 1.51 -6.49 -5.43
CA ALA A 110 1.35 -6.46 -6.88
C ALA A 110 2.71 -6.28 -7.60
N TYR A 111 3.62 -5.51 -7.02
CA TYR A 111 4.98 -5.36 -7.52
C TYR A 111 5.71 -6.71 -7.59
N ASN A 112 5.73 -7.47 -6.51
CA ASN A 112 6.47 -8.73 -6.43
C ASN A 112 5.95 -9.78 -7.42
N TRP A 113 4.66 -9.79 -7.69
CA TRP A 113 4.05 -10.78 -8.59
C TRP A 113 4.05 -10.36 -10.06
N ASN A 114 3.91 -9.08 -10.37
CA ASN A 114 3.67 -8.62 -11.73
C ASN A 114 4.83 -7.81 -12.32
N VAL A 115 5.57 -7.06 -11.49
CA VAL A 115 6.62 -6.14 -11.99
C VAL A 115 8.01 -6.73 -11.79
N SER A 116 8.32 -7.19 -10.60
CA SER A 116 9.66 -7.72 -10.25
C SER A 116 10.15 -8.81 -11.19
N PRO A 117 9.34 -9.80 -11.63
CA PRO A 117 9.79 -10.83 -12.57
C PRO A 117 10.15 -10.29 -13.96
N LEU A 118 9.68 -9.10 -14.30
CA LEU A 118 9.88 -8.47 -15.60
C LEU A 118 11.03 -7.46 -15.62
N THR A 119 11.56 -7.12 -14.44
CA THR A 119 12.69 -6.19 -14.35
C THR A 119 14.04 -6.92 -14.53
N PRO A 120 15.04 -6.32 -15.20
CA PRO A 120 15.02 -4.98 -15.78
C PRO A 120 14.44 -4.97 -17.21
N MET A 121 13.25 -4.45 -17.37
CA MET A 121 12.62 -4.25 -18.68
C MET A 121 12.53 -2.75 -18.97
N SER A 122 12.89 -2.35 -20.19
CA SER A 122 12.68 -0.97 -20.60
C SER A 122 11.21 -0.70 -20.93
N VAL A 123 10.67 0.39 -20.38
CA VAL A 123 9.30 0.85 -20.62
C VAL A 123 9.32 2.21 -21.31
N SER A 124 8.40 2.44 -22.24
CA SER A 124 8.26 3.73 -22.94
C SER A 124 7.42 4.73 -22.15
N GLY A 125 6.75 4.29 -21.11
CA GLY A 125 5.94 5.10 -20.21
C GLY A 125 4.98 4.23 -19.41
N VAL A 126 4.37 4.82 -18.41
CA VAL A 126 3.40 4.17 -17.53
C VAL A 126 2.07 4.91 -17.59
N ILE A 127 1.00 4.15 -17.67
CA ILE A 127 -0.38 4.64 -17.62
C ILE A 127 -1.05 4.07 -16.37
N TRP A 128 -1.53 4.96 -15.53
CA TRP A 128 -2.26 4.58 -14.34
C TRP A 128 -3.74 4.91 -14.48
N VAL A 129 -4.58 3.89 -14.42
CA VAL A 129 -6.04 4.04 -14.45
C VAL A 129 -6.62 3.43 -13.19
N PRO A 130 -7.01 4.24 -12.20
CA PRO A 130 -7.58 3.73 -10.97
C PRO A 130 -8.99 3.21 -11.19
N SER A 131 -9.38 2.19 -10.44
CA SER A 131 -10.80 1.89 -10.24
C SER A 131 -11.35 2.66 -9.04
N GLN A 132 -12.65 2.81 -8.95
CA GLN A 132 -13.29 3.42 -7.78
C GLN A 132 -12.96 2.65 -6.49
N ASN A 133 -12.85 1.33 -6.57
CA ASN A 133 -12.56 0.48 -5.41
C ASN A 133 -11.16 0.71 -4.83
N ASN A 134 -10.15 1.03 -5.66
CA ASN A 134 -8.79 1.33 -5.20
C ASN A 134 -8.70 2.61 -4.37
N ILE A 135 -9.57 3.55 -4.69
CA ILE A 135 -9.57 4.88 -4.08
C ILE A 135 -10.50 4.88 -2.86
N GLY A 136 -11.61 4.10 -2.91
CA GLY A 136 -12.71 4.17 -1.97
C GLY A 136 -12.35 3.79 -0.52
N GLU A 137 -11.37 2.91 -0.31
CA GLU A 137 -10.99 2.50 1.04
C GLU A 137 -10.11 3.54 1.76
N ARG A 138 -9.26 4.25 1.02
CA ARG A 138 -8.32 5.23 1.58
C ARG A 138 -8.10 6.44 0.67
N PRO A 139 -9.12 7.22 0.39
CA PRO A 139 -9.03 8.32 -0.56
C PRO A 139 -8.00 9.38 -0.16
N VAL A 140 -7.78 9.59 1.14
CA VAL A 140 -6.79 10.54 1.66
C VAL A 140 -5.35 10.07 1.41
N GLU A 141 -5.10 8.77 1.44
CA GLU A 141 -3.75 8.20 1.24
C GLU A 141 -3.43 8.04 -0.26
N TYR A 142 -4.43 7.91 -1.11
CA TYR A 142 -4.28 7.58 -2.53
C TYR A 142 -3.31 8.50 -3.28
N ALA A 143 -3.40 9.80 -3.07
CA ALA A 143 -2.52 10.76 -3.75
C ALA A 143 -1.05 10.52 -3.37
N ALA A 144 -0.76 10.40 -2.08
CA ALA A 144 0.59 10.14 -1.60
C ALA A 144 1.13 8.78 -2.07
N GLU A 145 0.28 7.74 -2.13
CA GLU A 145 0.66 6.44 -2.67
C GLU A 145 0.99 6.50 -4.16
N LEU A 146 0.21 7.25 -4.95
CA LEU A 146 0.45 7.39 -6.38
C LEU A 146 1.70 8.22 -6.67
N GLU A 147 1.96 9.25 -5.88
CA GLU A 147 3.21 10.02 -5.93
C GLU A 147 4.42 9.13 -5.65
N LEU A 148 4.37 8.33 -4.59
CA LEU A 148 5.43 7.39 -4.24
C LEU A 148 5.66 6.36 -5.36
N TYR A 149 4.58 5.78 -5.89
CA TYR A 149 4.66 4.85 -7.02
C TYR A 149 5.38 5.49 -8.22
N ALA A 150 4.95 6.67 -8.64
CA ALA A 150 5.55 7.39 -9.76
C ALA A 150 7.03 7.72 -9.50
N GLN A 151 7.39 8.16 -8.31
CA GLN A 151 8.76 8.44 -7.89
C GLN A 151 9.65 7.18 -7.89
N SER A 152 9.09 6.00 -7.66
CA SER A 152 9.82 4.73 -7.64
C SER A 152 10.12 4.16 -9.02
N LEU A 153 9.42 4.60 -10.07
CA LEU A 153 9.53 4.05 -11.43
C LEU A 153 10.96 4.11 -12.01
N PRO A 154 11.69 5.22 -11.90
CA PRO A 154 13.07 5.30 -12.40
C PRO A 154 13.97 4.21 -11.83
N GLN A 155 13.88 3.97 -10.54
CA GLN A 155 14.65 2.94 -9.85
C GLN A 155 14.17 1.53 -10.25
N THR A 156 12.85 1.33 -10.32
CA THR A 156 12.23 0.04 -10.68
C THR A 156 12.69 -0.45 -12.04
N TYR A 157 12.74 0.44 -13.03
CA TYR A 157 13.07 0.07 -14.41
C TYR A 157 14.50 0.43 -14.84
N GLY A 158 15.29 1.04 -13.96
CA GLY A 158 16.66 1.47 -14.29
C GLY A 158 16.70 2.59 -15.35
N GLN A 159 15.65 3.38 -15.46
CA GLN A 159 15.50 4.44 -16.46
C GLN A 159 15.36 5.80 -15.77
N LYS A 160 16.06 6.83 -16.28
CA LYS A 160 16.04 8.16 -15.63
C LYS A 160 14.69 8.89 -15.75
N ASN A 161 14.07 8.79 -16.91
CA ASN A 161 12.82 9.49 -17.21
C ASN A 161 11.81 8.48 -17.75
N ILE A 162 10.72 8.29 -17.02
CA ILE A 162 9.61 7.45 -17.45
C ILE A 162 8.37 8.34 -17.55
N PRO A 163 7.85 8.60 -18.76
CA PRO A 163 6.60 9.34 -18.94
C PRO A 163 5.49 8.70 -18.12
N PHE A 164 4.78 9.51 -17.34
CA PHE A 164 3.70 9.05 -16.48
C PHE A 164 2.40 9.76 -16.82
N LEU A 165 1.39 8.98 -17.16
CA LEU A 165 0.05 9.45 -17.47
C LEU A 165 -0.93 8.83 -16.49
N TYR A 166 -1.76 9.63 -15.84
CA TYR A 166 -2.73 9.07 -14.91
C TYR A 166 -4.13 9.66 -15.07
N ALA A 167 -5.13 8.81 -14.87
CA ALA A 167 -6.52 9.22 -14.80
C ALA A 167 -6.83 9.70 -13.38
N GLN A 168 -7.42 10.91 -13.29
CA GLN A 168 -7.93 11.44 -12.03
C GLN A 168 -9.45 11.25 -12.02
N PRO A 169 -10.02 10.54 -11.05
CA PRO A 169 -11.45 10.50 -10.82
C PRO A 169 -11.99 11.90 -10.54
N ALA A 170 -13.23 12.15 -10.88
CA ALA A 170 -13.89 13.40 -10.50
C ALA A 170 -13.94 13.48 -8.97
N THR A 171 -13.43 14.56 -8.41
CA THR A 171 -13.38 14.77 -6.95
C THR A 171 -14.76 14.81 -6.30
N THR A 172 -15.80 15.06 -7.09
CA THR A 172 -17.20 15.03 -6.65
C THR A 172 -17.73 13.63 -6.36
N LEU A 173 -17.05 12.57 -6.82
CA LEU A 173 -17.49 11.20 -6.67
C LEU A 173 -16.92 10.49 -5.44
N ILE A 174 -15.82 11.01 -4.88
CA ILE A 174 -15.11 10.35 -3.78
C ILE A 174 -14.70 11.43 -2.77
N GLU A 175 -15.31 11.40 -1.60
CA GLU A 175 -15.00 12.32 -0.51
C GLU A 175 -13.56 12.11 0.00
N GLY A 176 -12.85 13.21 0.22
CA GLY A 176 -11.49 13.19 0.77
C GLY A 176 -10.37 12.88 -0.23
N ILE A 177 -10.69 12.64 -1.50
CA ILE A 177 -9.65 12.42 -2.50
C ILE A 177 -8.90 13.74 -2.79
N THR A 178 -7.59 13.67 -2.76
CA THR A 178 -6.71 14.78 -3.14
C THR A 178 -6.07 14.51 -4.50
N THR A 179 -5.63 15.58 -5.16
CA THR A 179 -4.91 15.46 -6.43
C THR A 179 -3.44 15.17 -6.16
N PRO A 180 -2.87 14.11 -6.74
CA PRO A 180 -1.44 13.84 -6.65
C PRO A 180 -0.60 14.96 -7.30
N ASP A 181 0.51 15.32 -6.68
CA ASP A 181 1.51 16.22 -7.25
C ASP A 181 2.70 15.39 -7.78
N ILE A 182 2.66 15.08 -9.07
CA ILE A 182 3.68 14.26 -9.72
C ILE A 182 4.38 15.11 -10.79
N PRO A 183 5.59 15.62 -10.52
CA PRO A 183 6.33 16.43 -11.46
C PRO A 183 6.53 15.75 -12.82
N GLY A 184 6.23 16.42 -13.90
CA GLY A 184 6.38 15.91 -15.26
C GLY A 184 5.32 14.89 -15.70
N ALA A 185 4.38 14.52 -14.83
CA ALA A 185 3.27 13.64 -15.20
C ALA A 185 2.14 14.42 -15.90
N LYS A 186 1.38 13.72 -16.73
CA LYS A 186 0.15 14.25 -17.29
C LYS A 186 -1.07 13.65 -16.60
N ARG A 187 -1.87 14.54 -16.03
CA ARG A 187 -3.18 14.20 -15.48
C ARG A 187 -4.26 14.37 -16.54
N ILE A 188 -5.14 13.40 -16.64
CA ILE A 188 -6.36 13.47 -17.46
C ILE A 188 -7.55 13.13 -16.57
N THR A 189 -8.60 13.95 -16.59
CA THR A 189 -9.84 13.63 -15.89
C THR A 189 -10.55 12.46 -16.57
N ILE A 190 -11.30 11.67 -15.81
CA ILE A 190 -11.90 10.42 -16.32
C ILE A 190 -12.89 10.66 -17.46
N ASP A 191 -13.58 11.81 -17.44
CA ASP A 191 -14.50 12.24 -18.49
C ASP A 191 -13.79 12.66 -19.79
N GLN A 192 -12.51 13.05 -19.70
CA GLN A 192 -11.65 13.44 -20.82
C GLN A 192 -10.70 12.30 -21.23
N TRP A 193 -10.88 11.10 -20.67
CA TRP A 193 -10.00 9.97 -20.95
C TRP A 193 -10.06 9.58 -22.43
N PRO A 194 -8.92 9.42 -23.10
CA PRO A 194 -8.88 9.02 -24.50
C PRO A 194 -9.60 7.71 -24.77
N LYS A 195 -10.42 7.69 -25.80
CA LYS A 195 -11.26 6.51 -26.13
C LYS A 195 -10.48 5.41 -26.85
N SER A 196 -9.28 5.69 -27.34
CA SER A 196 -8.47 4.69 -28.04
C SER A 196 -7.05 4.58 -27.51
N LEU A 197 -6.46 3.38 -27.61
CA LEU A 197 -5.05 3.15 -27.25
C LEU A 197 -4.10 4.01 -28.07
N LYS A 198 -4.47 4.36 -29.32
CA LYS A 198 -3.67 5.23 -30.17
C LYS A 198 -3.58 6.64 -29.61
N ASP A 199 -4.68 7.18 -29.12
CA ASP A 199 -4.72 8.52 -28.52
C ASP A 199 -3.94 8.55 -27.21
N ILE A 200 -4.05 7.50 -26.38
CA ILE A 200 -3.26 7.34 -25.16
C ILE A 200 -1.77 7.30 -25.48
N ALA A 201 -1.37 6.54 -26.49
CA ALA A 201 0.03 6.47 -26.93
C ALA A 201 0.53 7.84 -27.43
N ALA A 202 -0.31 8.61 -28.13
CA ALA A 202 0.02 9.95 -28.57
C ALA A 202 0.23 10.91 -27.40
N GLU A 203 -0.56 10.80 -26.34
CA GLU A 203 -0.38 11.59 -25.13
C GLU A 203 0.93 11.24 -24.39
N LEU A 204 1.25 9.95 -24.25
CA LEU A 204 2.54 9.54 -23.69
C LEU A 204 3.74 10.02 -24.52
N ALA A 205 3.65 9.95 -25.85
CA ALA A 205 4.73 10.40 -26.72
C ALA A 205 5.02 11.91 -26.62
N LYS A 206 4.04 12.73 -26.20
CA LYS A 206 4.24 14.16 -25.92
C LYS A 206 5.06 14.39 -24.65
N LEU A 207 4.97 13.47 -23.67
CA LEU A 207 5.71 13.57 -22.39
C LEU A 207 7.16 13.06 -22.50
N ALA A 208 7.45 12.26 -23.52
CA ALA A 208 8.77 11.69 -23.75
C ALA A 208 9.75 12.63 -24.48
N ARG A 209 9.30 13.81 -24.89
CA ARG A 209 10.09 14.85 -25.56
C ARG A 209 10.61 15.87 -24.56
#